data_166d4f9af9d4d6b359fc0f180cdc3390
#
_entry.id   166d4f9af9d4d6b359fc0f180cdc3390
#
_cell.length_a   1.000
_cell.length_b   1.000
_cell.length_c   1.000
_cell.angle_alpha   90.00
_cell.angle_beta   90.00
_cell.angle_gamma   90.00
#
_symmetry.space_group_name_H-M   'P 1'
#
loop_
_entity.id
_entity.type
_entity.pdbx_description
1 polymer ?
#
loop_
_entity_poly.entity_id
_entity_poly.type
_entity_poly.pdbx_seq_one_letter_code
_entity_poly.pdbx_strand_id
1 'polypeptide(L)'
;MINLIGSIPSGMSADLLATIHYIDRVEIDAYALSSQEKAITAQKEGCFNSSIIPIYDQNNILLLNKDEAINPTIDAEQIAAMETIFPKWGRAGFEVAALKKYPLLEKIKAFHTEGNIAPTADGAALVLLGSKEKGQQLGLTAKAKILMTSTVSSDLSIMHLGGVKAAEKALQKAQLKAKDIDLWYTNESFGAMGVYFQKHFSIPADRLNACGGTIAFGEPLGAIGAMLLSMLLNDLERQGLKRGLVSIAAEGGMGSCMIIEVV
;
A
#
# COMPACT_ATOMS: atom_id res chain seq x y z
N MET A 1 -3.44 25.52 -15.47
CA MET A 1 -2.94 25.13 -14.13
C MET A 1 -2.15 23.82 -14.18
N ILE A 2 -2.70 22.74 -14.75
CA ILE A 2 -2.03 21.41 -14.87
C ILE A 2 -0.62 21.52 -15.49
N ASN A 3 -0.45 22.28 -16.57
CA ASN A 3 0.85 22.49 -17.23
C ASN A 3 1.89 23.25 -16.39
N LEU A 4 1.48 23.95 -15.34
CA LEU A 4 2.38 24.73 -14.49
C LEU A 4 2.92 23.95 -13.30
N ILE A 5 2.14 22.99 -12.77
CA ILE A 5 2.50 22.25 -11.56
C ILE A 5 2.92 20.79 -11.85
N GLY A 6 2.81 20.34 -13.11
CA GLY A 6 3.21 18.98 -13.52
C GLY A 6 2.33 17.87 -12.93
N SER A 7 1.13 18.20 -12.46
CA SER A 7 0.17 17.21 -11.97
C SER A 7 -0.45 16.45 -13.13
N ILE A 8 -0.44 15.13 -13.03
CA ILE A 8 -1.11 14.21 -13.97
C ILE A 8 -2.01 13.25 -13.19
N PRO A 9 -2.98 12.59 -13.84
CA PRO A 9 -3.83 11.60 -13.18
C PRO A 9 -3.03 10.49 -12.49
N SER A 10 -3.52 10.02 -11.36
CA SER A 10 -2.83 9.07 -10.47
C SER A 10 -2.38 7.79 -11.18
N GLY A 11 -3.25 7.15 -11.95
CA GLY A 11 -2.89 5.95 -12.72
C GLY A 11 -1.84 6.20 -13.80
N MET A 12 -1.88 7.38 -14.44
CA MET A 12 -0.84 7.77 -15.40
C MET A 12 0.50 8.09 -14.71
N SER A 13 0.45 8.61 -13.48
CA SER A 13 1.62 8.78 -12.62
C SER A 13 2.25 7.44 -12.26
N ALA A 14 1.44 6.40 -12.04
CA ALA A 14 1.93 5.04 -11.80
C ALA A 14 2.56 4.42 -13.04
N ASP A 15 1.96 4.60 -14.22
CA ASP A 15 2.56 4.20 -15.50
C ASP A 15 3.87 4.95 -15.79
N LEU A 16 3.94 6.24 -15.45
CA LEU A 16 5.16 7.03 -15.55
C LEU A 16 6.25 6.52 -14.60
N LEU A 17 5.90 6.21 -13.35
CA LEU A 17 6.81 5.58 -12.38
C LEU A 17 7.41 4.29 -12.95
N ALA A 18 6.55 3.40 -13.45
CA ALA A 18 6.99 2.14 -14.06
C ALA A 18 7.90 2.38 -15.29
N THR A 19 7.55 3.35 -16.14
CA THR A 19 8.34 3.70 -17.33
C THR A 19 9.73 4.19 -16.95
N ILE A 20 9.85 5.10 -15.98
CA ILE A 20 11.12 5.70 -15.53
C ILE A 20 12.03 4.63 -14.90
N HIS A 21 11.45 3.71 -14.13
CA HIS A 21 12.20 2.73 -13.37
C HIS A 21 12.30 1.35 -14.04
N TYR A 22 11.91 1.28 -15.33
CA TYR A 22 12.01 0.05 -16.14
C TYR A 22 11.30 -1.15 -15.50
N ILE A 23 10.17 -0.90 -14.84
CA ILE A 23 9.30 -1.94 -14.30
C ILE A 23 8.35 -2.34 -15.44
N ASP A 24 8.32 -3.61 -15.79
CA ASP A 24 7.47 -4.09 -16.87
C ASP A 24 6.11 -4.64 -16.39
N ARG A 25 5.26 -4.93 -17.35
CA ARG A 25 3.92 -5.45 -17.09
C ARG A 25 3.94 -6.80 -16.37
N VAL A 26 4.88 -7.66 -16.70
CA VAL A 26 4.99 -9.01 -16.13
C VAL A 26 5.32 -8.92 -14.64
N GLU A 27 6.24 -8.03 -14.26
CA GLU A 27 6.59 -7.80 -12.86
C GLU A 27 5.40 -7.24 -12.07
N ILE A 28 4.65 -6.31 -12.66
CA ILE A 28 3.47 -5.69 -12.04
C ILE A 28 2.37 -6.73 -11.82
N ASP A 29 2.09 -7.55 -12.84
CA ASP A 29 1.08 -8.60 -12.78
C ASP A 29 1.45 -9.70 -11.77
N ALA A 30 2.72 -10.12 -11.74
CA ALA A 30 3.23 -11.08 -10.77
C ALA A 30 3.12 -10.56 -9.33
N TYR A 31 3.40 -9.27 -9.11
CA TYR A 31 3.22 -8.64 -7.81
C TYR A 31 1.74 -8.64 -7.37
N ALA A 32 0.84 -8.28 -8.27
CA ALA A 32 -0.59 -8.28 -8.00
C ALA A 32 -1.13 -9.68 -7.66
N LEU A 33 -0.72 -10.69 -8.43
CA LEU A 33 -1.08 -12.07 -8.16
C LEU A 33 -0.56 -12.52 -6.79
N SER A 34 0.69 -12.20 -6.46
CA SER A 34 1.29 -12.52 -5.16
C SER A 34 0.52 -11.83 -4.00
N SER A 35 0.04 -10.60 -4.16
CA SER A 35 -0.81 -9.92 -3.17
C SER A 35 -2.11 -10.69 -2.91
N GLN A 36 -2.79 -11.14 -3.98
CA GLN A 36 -3.99 -11.97 -3.88
C GLN A 36 -3.72 -13.34 -3.22
N GLU A 37 -2.68 -14.04 -3.63
CA GLU A 37 -2.31 -15.35 -3.07
C GLU A 37 -2.02 -15.28 -1.57
N LYS A 38 -1.30 -14.25 -1.12
CA LYS A 38 -1.05 -13.98 0.29
C LYS A 38 -2.35 -13.74 1.06
N ALA A 39 -3.25 -12.91 0.51
CA ALA A 39 -4.53 -12.61 1.14
C ALA A 39 -5.43 -13.85 1.26
N ILE A 40 -5.49 -14.67 0.20
CA ILE A 40 -6.23 -15.94 0.19
C ILE A 40 -5.68 -16.88 1.26
N THR A 41 -4.37 -17.02 1.34
CA THR A 41 -3.71 -17.87 2.33
C THR A 41 -3.99 -17.37 3.75
N ALA A 42 -3.77 -16.06 3.99
CA ALA A 42 -4.01 -15.45 5.28
C ALA A 42 -5.48 -15.57 5.74
N GLN A 43 -6.44 -15.44 4.82
CA GLN A 43 -7.86 -15.64 5.12
C GLN A 43 -8.15 -17.10 5.51
N LYS A 44 -7.60 -18.07 4.77
CA LYS A 44 -7.77 -19.50 5.08
C LYS A 44 -7.15 -19.89 6.42
N GLU A 45 -6.01 -19.29 6.77
CA GLU A 45 -5.30 -19.54 8.04
C GLU A 45 -5.90 -18.77 9.22
N GLY A 46 -6.91 -17.92 8.98
CA GLY A 46 -7.57 -17.12 10.02
C GLY A 46 -6.71 -15.98 10.57
N CYS A 47 -5.72 -15.51 9.83
CA CYS A 47 -4.81 -14.43 10.25
C CYS A 47 -5.56 -13.12 10.59
N PHE A 48 -6.75 -12.92 10.05
CA PHE A 48 -7.56 -11.71 10.26
C PHE A 48 -8.59 -11.85 11.40
N ASN A 49 -8.75 -13.03 12.00
CA ASN A 49 -9.82 -13.29 12.98
C ASN A 49 -9.75 -12.37 14.21
N SER A 50 -8.55 -11.88 14.57
CA SER A 50 -8.36 -10.96 15.70
C SER A 50 -8.55 -9.48 15.36
N SER A 51 -8.63 -9.13 14.08
CA SER A 51 -8.69 -7.74 13.60
C SER A 51 -10.00 -7.40 12.91
N ILE A 52 -10.66 -8.35 12.25
CA ILE A 52 -11.94 -8.11 11.60
C ILE A 52 -13.04 -7.99 12.66
N ILE A 53 -13.79 -6.89 12.60
CA ILE A 53 -14.99 -6.67 13.40
C ILE A 53 -16.19 -7.03 12.53
N PRO A 54 -16.94 -8.11 12.88
CA PRO A 54 -18.13 -8.48 12.13
C PRO A 54 -19.19 -7.38 12.14
N ILE A 55 -19.87 -7.21 11.01
CA ILE A 55 -20.95 -6.23 10.84
C ILE A 55 -22.29 -6.95 10.94
N TYR A 56 -23.16 -6.43 11.78
CA TYR A 56 -24.53 -6.94 12.02
C TYR A 56 -25.55 -5.88 11.65
N ASP A 57 -26.73 -6.31 11.25
CA ASP A 57 -27.89 -5.43 11.07
C ASP A 57 -28.55 -5.06 12.41
N GLN A 58 -29.65 -4.27 12.35
CA GLN A 58 -30.42 -3.86 13.52
C GLN A 58 -31.07 -5.01 14.29
N ASN A 59 -31.25 -6.16 13.64
CA ASN A 59 -31.84 -7.39 14.20
C ASN A 59 -30.76 -8.38 14.69
N ASN A 60 -29.49 -7.91 14.73
CA ASN A 60 -28.34 -8.73 15.08
C ASN A 60 -28.09 -9.91 14.12
N ILE A 61 -28.48 -9.74 12.84
CA ILE A 61 -28.16 -10.69 11.78
C ILE A 61 -26.80 -10.33 11.19
N LEU A 62 -25.89 -11.32 11.11
CA LEU A 62 -24.57 -11.13 10.55
C LEU A 62 -24.67 -10.75 9.06
N LEU A 63 -24.16 -9.59 8.69
CA LEU A 63 -24.08 -9.11 7.32
C LEU A 63 -22.71 -9.40 6.67
N LEU A 64 -21.63 -9.12 7.39
CA LEU A 64 -20.27 -9.26 6.87
C LEU A 64 -19.28 -9.61 7.98
N ASN A 65 -18.40 -10.59 7.71
CA ASN A 65 -17.35 -11.00 8.63
C ASN A 65 -16.01 -11.31 7.94
N LYS A 66 -15.86 -10.93 6.69
CA LYS A 66 -14.64 -11.12 5.90
C LYS A 66 -14.55 -10.08 4.78
N ASP A 67 -13.35 -9.85 4.26
CA ASP A 67 -13.16 -9.02 3.06
C ASP A 67 -13.77 -9.68 1.82
N GLU A 68 -14.54 -8.91 1.05
CA GLU A 68 -15.24 -9.36 -0.14
C GLU A 68 -14.40 -9.23 -1.41
N ALA A 69 -13.38 -8.35 -1.40
CA ALA A 69 -12.55 -8.08 -2.58
C ALA A 69 -11.54 -9.19 -2.90
N ILE A 70 -11.24 -10.07 -1.94
CA ILE A 70 -10.30 -11.18 -2.16
C ILE A 70 -10.88 -12.12 -3.22
N ASN A 71 -10.17 -12.25 -4.34
CA ASN A 71 -10.60 -13.09 -5.46
C ASN A 71 -9.83 -14.41 -5.51
N PRO A 72 -10.41 -15.52 -5.02
CA PRO A 72 -9.73 -16.81 -4.98
C PRO A 72 -9.58 -17.49 -6.35
N THR A 73 -10.17 -16.93 -7.40
CA THR A 73 -10.18 -17.53 -8.75
C THR A 73 -9.31 -16.80 -9.75
N ILE A 74 -8.70 -15.66 -9.35
CA ILE A 74 -7.81 -14.91 -10.23
C ILE A 74 -6.54 -15.69 -10.50
N ASP A 75 -6.09 -15.72 -11.75
CA ASP A 75 -4.86 -16.36 -12.16
C ASP A 75 -4.01 -15.47 -13.07
N ALA A 76 -2.79 -15.91 -13.37
CA ALA A 76 -1.85 -15.15 -14.16
C ALA A 76 -2.33 -14.90 -15.61
N GLU A 77 -3.02 -15.86 -16.22
CA GLU A 77 -3.52 -15.75 -17.59
C GLU A 77 -4.61 -14.69 -17.68
N GLN A 78 -5.52 -14.69 -16.70
CA GLN A 78 -6.60 -13.69 -16.60
C GLN A 78 -6.03 -12.29 -16.44
N ILE A 79 -5.06 -12.08 -15.54
CA ILE A 79 -4.44 -10.75 -15.34
C ILE A 79 -3.70 -10.31 -16.61
N ALA A 80 -2.93 -11.20 -17.24
CA ALA A 80 -2.17 -10.89 -18.44
C ALA A 80 -3.05 -10.52 -19.64
N ALA A 81 -4.25 -11.10 -19.74
CA ALA A 81 -5.22 -10.84 -20.81
C ALA A 81 -5.95 -9.50 -20.69
N MET A 82 -5.88 -8.85 -19.51
CA MET A 82 -6.60 -7.59 -19.27
C MET A 82 -5.98 -6.42 -20.04
N GLU A 83 -6.83 -5.58 -20.61
CA GLU A 83 -6.41 -4.36 -21.29
C GLU A 83 -5.95 -3.27 -20.32
N THR A 84 -5.02 -2.43 -20.76
CA THR A 84 -4.54 -1.29 -19.97
C THR A 84 -5.59 -0.17 -19.91
N ILE A 85 -5.72 0.46 -18.73
CA ILE A 85 -6.81 1.40 -18.44
C ILE A 85 -6.49 2.83 -18.89
N PHE A 86 -5.25 3.30 -18.74
CA PHE A 86 -4.91 4.73 -18.79
C PHE A 86 -4.44 5.33 -20.13
N PRO A 87 -4.33 4.62 -21.26
CA PRO A 87 -3.93 5.22 -22.54
C PRO A 87 -4.80 6.39 -22.98
N LYS A 88 -6.09 6.38 -22.60
CA LYS A 88 -7.04 7.46 -22.92
C LYS A 88 -6.65 8.82 -22.33
N TRP A 89 -5.95 8.85 -21.21
CA TRP A 89 -5.53 10.09 -20.56
C TRP A 89 -4.31 10.73 -21.24
N GLY A 90 -3.44 9.94 -21.87
CA GLY A 90 -2.40 10.44 -22.76
C GLY A 90 -2.99 11.29 -23.89
N ARG A 91 -4.07 10.79 -24.51
CA ARG A 91 -4.79 11.50 -25.56
C ARG A 91 -5.43 12.82 -25.09
N ALA A 92 -5.73 12.96 -23.80
CA ALA A 92 -6.22 14.20 -23.21
C ALA A 92 -5.12 15.24 -22.94
N GLY A 93 -3.88 14.99 -23.35
CA GLY A 93 -2.76 15.94 -23.25
C GLY A 93 -1.93 15.86 -21.97
N PHE A 94 -2.26 15.00 -21.03
CA PHE A 94 -1.49 14.83 -19.78
C PHE A 94 -0.08 14.28 -20.04
N GLU A 95 0.08 13.41 -21.05
CA GLU A 95 1.37 12.87 -21.44
C GLU A 95 2.34 13.97 -21.86
N VAL A 96 1.88 14.94 -22.65
CA VAL A 96 2.68 16.09 -23.08
C VAL A 96 3.19 16.88 -21.87
N ALA A 97 2.37 17.06 -20.85
CA ALA A 97 2.76 17.76 -19.64
C ALA A 97 3.84 17.00 -18.85
N ALA A 98 3.72 15.67 -18.76
CA ALA A 98 4.71 14.82 -18.11
C ALA A 98 6.04 14.78 -18.88
N LEU A 99 6.00 14.58 -20.21
CA LEU A 99 7.20 14.48 -21.05
C LEU A 99 8.01 15.79 -21.10
N LYS A 100 7.38 16.95 -20.92
CA LYS A 100 8.11 18.22 -20.74
C LYS A 100 9.05 18.19 -19.54
N LYS A 101 8.67 17.48 -18.49
CA LYS A 101 9.48 17.34 -17.26
C LYS A 101 10.48 16.20 -17.36
N TYR A 102 10.17 15.20 -18.16
CA TYR A 102 11.02 14.02 -18.40
C TYR A 102 11.42 13.93 -19.88
N PRO A 103 12.26 14.85 -20.40
CA PRO A 103 12.52 15.00 -21.83
C PRO A 103 13.30 13.83 -22.45
N LEU A 104 13.84 12.92 -21.65
CA LEU A 104 14.51 11.72 -22.12
C LEU A 104 13.53 10.57 -22.43
N LEU A 105 12.26 10.72 -22.07
CA LEU A 105 11.23 9.76 -22.39
C LEU A 105 10.54 10.13 -23.69
N GLU A 106 10.39 9.17 -24.60
CA GLU A 106 9.63 9.33 -25.84
C GLU A 106 8.11 9.25 -25.58
N LYS A 107 7.69 8.40 -24.64
CA LYS A 107 6.30 8.18 -24.26
C LYS A 107 6.18 7.56 -22.87
N ILE A 108 5.00 7.65 -22.26
CA ILE A 108 4.63 6.87 -21.08
C ILE A 108 4.05 5.53 -21.55
N LYS A 109 4.64 4.43 -21.13
CA LYS A 109 4.10 3.11 -21.42
C LYS A 109 2.95 2.79 -20.48
N ALA A 110 1.89 2.18 -21.00
CA ALA A 110 0.74 1.76 -20.21
C ALA A 110 0.96 0.33 -19.70
N PHE A 111 0.82 0.14 -18.40
CA PHE A 111 1.04 -1.15 -17.72
C PHE A 111 -0.14 -1.58 -16.85
N HIS A 112 -0.89 -0.59 -16.29
CA HIS A 112 -1.89 -0.88 -15.27
C HIS A 112 -3.23 -1.28 -15.90
N THR A 113 -3.83 -2.30 -15.29
CA THR A 113 -5.14 -2.90 -15.64
C THR A 113 -5.97 -3.07 -14.38
N GLU A 114 -7.22 -3.43 -14.52
CA GLU A 114 -8.08 -3.74 -13.36
C GLU A 114 -7.57 -4.90 -12.50
N GLY A 115 -6.73 -5.79 -13.06
CA GLY A 115 -6.16 -6.92 -12.33
C GLY A 115 -4.92 -6.59 -11.50
N ASN A 116 -4.30 -5.41 -11.72
CA ASN A 116 -3.06 -5.03 -11.03
C ASN A 116 -3.12 -3.66 -10.37
N ILE A 117 -4.33 -3.16 -10.11
CA ILE A 117 -4.61 -1.99 -9.28
C ILE A 117 -5.53 -2.37 -8.12
N ALA A 118 -5.50 -1.58 -7.05
CA ALA A 118 -6.43 -1.76 -5.94
C ALA A 118 -7.85 -1.36 -6.35
N PRO A 119 -8.87 -2.21 -6.14
CA PRO A 119 -10.25 -1.81 -6.32
C PRO A 119 -10.66 -0.79 -5.23
N THR A 120 -11.59 0.10 -5.57
CA THR A 120 -12.22 0.96 -4.56
C THR A 120 -13.06 0.10 -3.62
N ALA A 121 -12.94 0.35 -2.32
CA ALA A 121 -13.67 -0.39 -1.29
C ALA A 121 -14.21 0.55 -0.21
N ASP A 122 -15.31 0.16 0.42
CA ASP A 122 -15.78 0.75 1.66
C ASP A 122 -15.10 0.05 2.84
N GLY A 123 -14.70 0.81 3.85
CA GLY A 123 -14.04 0.24 5.02
C GLY A 123 -13.85 1.24 6.13
N ALA A 124 -13.75 0.71 7.35
CA ALA A 124 -13.43 1.47 8.54
C ALA A 124 -12.37 0.73 9.35
N ALA A 125 -11.47 1.46 9.98
CA ALA A 125 -10.46 0.90 10.85
C ALA A 125 -10.21 1.81 12.06
N LEU A 126 -9.91 1.22 13.21
CA LEU A 126 -9.68 1.94 14.46
C LEU A 126 -8.36 1.48 15.09
N VAL A 127 -7.56 2.44 15.51
CA VAL A 127 -6.36 2.20 16.31
C VAL A 127 -6.41 3.10 17.56
N LEU A 128 -6.25 2.50 18.74
CA LEU A 128 -6.20 3.25 19.99
C LEU A 128 -4.76 3.67 20.28
N LEU A 129 -4.56 4.98 20.40
CA LEU A 129 -3.27 5.59 20.74
C LEU A 129 -3.36 6.31 22.08
N GLY A 130 -2.29 6.23 22.87
CA GLY A 130 -2.22 6.91 24.14
C GLY A 130 -0.80 6.94 24.73
N SER A 131 -0.60 7.69 25.79
CA SER A 131 0.63 7.60 26.57
C SER A 131 0.65 6.30 27.39
N LYS A 132 1.87 5.82 27.70
CA LYS A 132 2.05 4.63 28.53
C LYS A 132 1.36 4.76 29.88
N GLU A 133 1.49 5.95 30.51
CA GLU A 133 0.90 6.25 31.81
C GLU A 133 -0.63 6.18 31.74
N LYS A 134 -1.23 6.74 30.67
CA LYS A 134 -2.69 6.71 30.51
C LYS A 134 -3.20 5.30 30.25
N GLY A 135 -2.50 4.53 29.44
CA GLY A 135 -2.79 3.10 29.23
C GLY A 135 -2.82 2.33 30.55
N GLN A 136 -1.80 2.49 31.37
CA GLN A 136 -1.70 1.84 32.68
C GLN A 136 -2.85 2.24 33.63
N GLN A 137 -3.19 3.55 33.68
CA GLN A 137 -4.33 4.04 34.48
C GLN A 137 -5.67 3.42 34.07
N LEU A 138 -5.82 3.10 32.81
CA LEU A 138 -7.03 2.47 32.24
C LEU A 138 -6.99 0.94 32.24
N GLY A 139 -5.94 0.33 32.78
CA GLY A 139 -5.77 -1.14 32.78
C GLY A 139 -5.53 -1.73 31.39
N LEU A 140 -5.09 -0.91 30.43
CA LEU A 140 -4.82 -1.35 29.06
C LEU A 140 -3.38 -1.83 28.93
N THR A 141 -3.20 -2.93 28.20
CA THR A 141 -1.88 -3.44 27.83
C THR A 141 -1.46 -2.84 26.49
N ALA A 142 -0.29 -2.19 26.47
CA ALA A 142 0.28 -1.70 25.22
C ALA A 142 0.72 -2.88 24.35
N LYS A 143 0.37 -2.88 23.08
CA LYS A 143 0.81 -3.89 22.09
C LYS A 143 2.11 -3.49 21.41
N ALA A 144 2.26 -2.21 21.09
CA ALA A 144 3.47 -1.68 20.47
C ALA A 144 3.72 -0.24 20.90
N LYS A 145 4.96 0.21 20.74
CA LYS A 145 5.34 1.62 20.83
C LYS A 145 5.62 2.17 19.44
N ILE A 146 5.24 3.43 19.20
CA ILE A 146 5.62 4.17 18.01
C ILE A 146 7.05 4.66 18.20
N LEU A 147 7.96 4.20 17.32
CA LEU A 147 9.36 4.63 17.34
C LEU A 147 9.53 5.95 16.58
N MET A 148 8.89 6.07 15.42
CA MET A 148 9.05 7.22 14.54
C MET A 148 7.83 7.39 13.65
N THR A 149 7.53 8.65 13.33
CA THR A 149 6.61 9.03 12.25
C THR A 149 7.28 10.03 11.33
N SER A 150 6.88 10.01 10.08
CA SER A 150 7.30 11.02 9.10
C SER A 150 6.20 11.32 8.12
N THR A 151 6.17 12.56 7.66
CA THR A 151 5.38 13.01 6.51
C THR A 151 6.29 13.75 5.55
N VAL A 152 5.99 13.63 4.26
CA VAL A 152 6.74 14.26 3.18
C VAL A 152 5.80 14.75 2.08
N SER A 153 6.30 15.66 1.26
CA SER A 153 5.77 15.96 -0.05
C SER A 153 6.78 15.51 -1.10
N SER A 154 6.30 15.00 -2.21
CA SER A 154 7.06 14.45 -3.32
C SER A 154 6.66 15.13 -4.63
N ASP A 155 7.27 14.70 -5.72
CA ASP A 155 6.97 15.18 -7.06
C ASP A 155 5.53 14.81 -7.48
N LEU A 156 4.77 15.83 -7.94
CA LEU A 156 3.38 15.66 -8.37
C LEU A 156 3.23 14.79 -9.62
N SER A 157 4.27 14.69 -10.45
CA SER A 157 4.22 13.87 -11.67
C SER A 157 4.44 12.38 -11.39
N ILE A 158 5.23 12.06 -10.37
CA ILE A 158 5.46 10.69 -9.85
C ILE A 158 5.07 10.64 -8.37
N MET A 159 3.84 11.04 -8.12
CA MET A 159 3.32 11.26 -6.77
C MET A 159 3.44 10.04 -5.85
N HIS A 160 3.45 8.85 -6.42
CA HIS A 160 3.53 7.60 -5.68
C HIS A 160 4.87 7.35 -4.98
N LEU A 161 5.91 8.12 -5.29
CA LEU A 161 7.17 8.10 -4.52
C LEU A 161 7.03 8.68 -3.12
N GLY A 162 5.92 9.31 -2.78
CA GLY A 162 5.67 9.86 -1.44
C GLY A 162 5.88 8.82 -0.34
N GLY A 163 5.37 7.60 -0.51
CA GLY A 163 5.55 6.51 0.46
C GLY A 163 7.02 6.12 0.65
N VAL A 164 7.77 5.97 -0.44
CA VAL A 164 9.22 5.65 -0.39
C VAL A 164 9.98 6.73 0.37
N LYS A 165 9.78 7.99 0.01
CA LYS A 165 10.45 9.13 0.67
C LYS A 165 10.07 9.28 2.14
N ALA A 166 8.82 8.95 2.50
CA ALA A 166 8.39 8.94 3.89
C ALA A 166 9.09 7.83 4.68
N ALA A 167 9.21 6.62 4.12
CA ALA A 167 9.93 5.52 4.73
C ALA A 167 11.43 5.84 4.91
N GLU A 168 12.10 6.38 3.88
CA GLU A 168 13.50 6.84 3.98
C GLU A 168 13.70 7.83 5.13
N LYS A 169 12.83 8.86 5.20
CA LYS A 169 12.89 9.88 6.25
C LYS A 169 12.64 9.31 7.65
N ALA A 170 11.69 8.35 7.77
CA ALA A 170 11.42 7.70 9.05
C ALA A 170 12.61 6.85 9.52
N LEU A 171 13.18 6.03 8.62
CA LEU A 171 14.37 5.21 8.91
C LEU A 171 15.55 6.09 9.31
N GLN A 172 15.83 7.15 8.56
CA GLN A 172 16.91 8.08 8.86
C GLN A 172 16.75 8.72 10.24
N LYS A 173 15.56 9.23 10.57
CA LYS A 173 15.27 9.85 11.86
C LYS A 173 15.31 8.87 13.02
N ALA A 174 14.89 7.63 12.81
CA ALA A 174 14.96 6.57 13.79
C ALA A 174 16.36 5.98 13.93
N GLN A 175 17.32 6.36 13.07
CA GLN A 175 18.65 5.77 12.96
C GLN A 175 18.61 4.25 12.70
N LEU A 176 17.61 3.81 11.94
CA LEU A 176 17.43 2.42 11.54
C LEU A 176 17.77 2.24 10.07
N LYS A 177 18.14 1.01 9.71
CA LYS A 177 18.35 0.54 8.32
C LYS A 177 17.20 -0.37 7.91
N ALA A 178 17.01 -0.59 6.62
CA ALA A 178 15.98 -1.50 6.11
C ALA A 178 16.05 -2.90 6.75
N LYS A 179 17.23 -3.44 6.97
CA LYS A 179 17.43 -4.75 7.62
C LYS A 179 16.97 -4.83 9.08
N ASP A 180 16.75 -3.69 9.74
CA ASP A 180 16.31 -3.61 11.13
C ASP A 180 14.77 -3.64 11.25
N ILE A 181 14.07 -3.71 10.12
CA ILE A 181 12.62 -3.83 10.01
C ILE A 181 12.27 -5.27 9.61
N ASP A 182 11.45 -5.92 10.41
CA ASP A 182 11.05 -7.30 10.20
C ASP A 182 9.93 -7.43 9.16
N LEU A 183 8.90 -6.59 9.24
CA LEU A 183 7.77 -6.56 8.32
C LEU A 183 7.49 -5.14 7.81
N TRP A 184 7.08 -5.07 6.55
CA TRP A 184 6.76 -3.85 5.84
C TRP A 184 5.35 -3.89 5.30
N TYR A 185 4.60 -2.81 5.48
CA TYR A 185 3.29 -2.65 4.90
C TYR A 185 3.20 -1.33 4.12
N THR A 186 2.67 -1.38 2.91
CA THR A 186 2.44 -0.20 2.07
C THR A 186 1.13 -0.36 1.30
N ASN A 187 0.48 0.76 0.97
CA ASN A 187 -0.64 0.69 0.06
C ASN A 187 -0.19 0.35 -1.36
N GLU A 188 -1.03 -0.36 -2.07
CA GLU A 188 -0.78 -0.90 -3.41
C GLU A 188 -1.81 -0.36 -4.40
N SER A 189 -2.10 0.95 -4.36
CA SER A 189 -3.09 1.55 -5.26
C SER A 189 -2.83 1.16 -6.73
N PHE A 190 -1.55 0.98 -7.07
CA PHE A 190 -1.06 0.50 -8.37
C PHE A 190 0.08 -0.48 -8.15
N GLY A 191 0.10 -1.60 -8.85
CA GLY A 191 1.12 -2.64 -8.66
C GLY A 191 2.56 -2.16 -8.83
N ALA A 192 2.82 -1.20 -9.72
CA ALA A 192 4.14 -0.60 -9.88
C ALA A 192 4.67 0.07 -8.60
N MET A 193 3.79 0.59 -7.75
CA MET A 193 4.19 1.18 -6.46
C MET A 193 4.80 0.12 -5.54
N GLY A 194 4.13 -1.02 -5.40
CA GLY A 194 4.60 -2.14 -4.59
C GLY A 194 5.91 -2.71 -5.11
N VAL A 195 6.01 -2.94 -6.42
CA VAL A 195 7.25 -3.41 -7.07
C VAL A 195 8.40 -2.44 -6.82
N TYR A 196 8.17 -1.14 -7.04
CA TYR A 196 9.20 -0.13 -6.81
C TYR A 196 9.62 -0.05 -5.33
N PHE A 197 8.66 -0.05 -4.40
CA PHE A 197 8.92 -0.02 -2.97
C PHE A 197 9.76 -1.23 -2.53
N GLN A 198 9.40 -2.43 -2.99
CA GLN A 198 10.12 -3.66 -2.72
C GLN A 198 11.57 -3.62 -3.22
N LYS A 199 11.78 -3.21 -4.48
CA LYS A 199 13.10 -3.11 -5.10
C LYS A 199 13.97 -2.05 -4.40
N HIS A 200 13.39 -0.89 -4.10
CA HIS A 200 14.10 0.24 -3.52
C HIS A 200 14.73 -0.08 -2.14
N PHE A 201 13.98 -0.76 -1.30
CA PHE A 201 14.45 -1.16 0.04
C PHE A 201 15.04 -2.58 0.07
N SER A 202 15.08 -3.30 -1.06
CA SER A 202 15.52 -4.70 -1.16
C SER A 202 14.77 -5.62 -0.19
N ILE A 203 13.44 -5.46 -0.10
CA ILE A 203 12.60 -6.20 0.84
C ILE A 203 12.32 -7.61 0.29
N PRO A 204 12.56 -8.68 1.06
CA PRO A 204 12.11 -10.01 0.70
C PRO A 204 10.58 -10.05 0.48
N ALA A 205 10.12 -10.80 -0.52
CA ALA A 205 8.72 -10.81 -0.92
C ALA A 205 7.75 -11.25 0.21
N ASP A 206 8.20 -12.13 1.09
CA ASP A 206 7.46 -12.61 2.26
C ASP A 206 7.39 -11.59 3.41
N ARG A 207 8.16 -10.51 3.36
CA ARG A 207 8.18 -9.45 4.37
C ARG A 207 7.46 -8.17 3.97
N LEU A 208 7.05 -8.05 2.70
CA LEU A 208 6.25 -6.94 2.22
C LEU A 208 4.79 -7.37 2.10
N ASN A 209 3.88 -6.67 2.79
CA ASN A 209 2.46 -6.98 2.81
C ASN A 209 2.25 -8.51 2.99
N ALA A 210 2.73 -9.04 4.10
CA ALA A 210 2.88 -10.48 4.31
C ALA A 210 1.55 -11.25 4.25
N CYS A 211 0.45 -10.59 4.57
CA CYS A 211 -0.91 -11.13 4.46
C CYS A 211 -1.68 -10.60 3.24
N GLY A 212 -0.99 -10.07 2.23
CA GLY A 212 -1.59 -9.36 1.10
C GLY A 212 -1.75 -7.87 1.37
N GLY A 213 -2.07 -7.10 0.34
CA GLY A 213 -2.21 -5.65 0.41
C GLY A 213 -3.48 -5.14 -0.26
N THR A 214 -3.52 -3.83 -0.56
CA THR A 214 -4.75 -3.19 -1.05
C THR A 214 -5.20 -3.66 -2.43
N ILE A 215 -4.34 -4.25 -3.25
CA ILE A 215 -4.78 -4.93 -4.49
C ILE A 215 -5.76 -6.07 -4.18
N ALA A 216 -5.54 -6.78 -3.07
CA ALA A 216 -6.39 -7.90 -2.68
C ALA A 216 -7.62 -7.47 -1.85
N PHE A 217 -7.45 -6.51 -0.94
CA PHE A 217 -8.51 -6.11 0.00
C PHE A 217 -9.35 -4.92 -0.48
N GLY A 218 -8.89 -4.23 -1.52
CA GLY A 218 -9.41 -2.93 -1.89
C GLY A 218 -8.79 -1.78 -1.11
N GLU A 219 -9.07 -0.56 -1.54
CA GLU A 219 -8.49 0.66 -1.02
C GLU A 219 -9.56 1.58 -0.38
N PRO A 220 -9.87 1.40 0.93
CA PRO A 220 -10.83 2.24 1.64
C PRO A 220 -10.17 3.56 2.10
N LEU A 221 -9.73 4.38 1.18
CA LEU A 221 -8.97 5.64 1.25
C LEU A 221 -8.63 6.14 2.68
N GLY A 222 -9.60 6.69 3.42
CA GLY A 222 -9.38 7.25 4.75
C GLY A 222 -9.06 6.21 5.83
N ALA A 223 -9.40 4.94 5.64
CA ALA A 223 -9.16 3.86 6.59
C ALA A 223 -7.82 3.14 6.38
N ILE A 224 -7.18 3.29 5.20
CA ILE A 224 -5.97 2.53 4.82
C ILE A 224 -4.89 2.56 5.90
N GLY A 225 -4.59 3.74 6.45
CA GLY A 225 -3.52 3.89 7.43
C GLY A 225 -3.72 3.06 8.68
N ALA A 226 -4.91 3.11 9.24
CA ALA A 226 -5.26 2.34 10.43
C ALA A 226 -5.40 0.84 10.11
N MET A 227 -5.92 0.49 8.92
CA MET A 227 -6.02 -0.89 8.44
C MET A 227 -4.65 -1.54 8.32
N LEU A 228 -3.73 -0.94 7.56
CA LEU A 228 -2.38 -1.49 7.37
C LEU A 228 -1.58 -1.54 8.67
N LEU A 229 -1.76 -0.56 9.56
CA LEU A 229 -1.11 -0.56 10.88
C LEU A 229 -1.64 -1.69 11.76
N SER A 230 -2.94 -1.95 11.75
CA SER A 230 -3.57 -3.06 12.47
C SER A 230 -3.08 -4.42 11.93
N MET A 231 -3.04 -4.57 10.59
CA MET A 231 -2.53 -5.78 9.94
C MET A 231 -1.06 -6.02 10.30
N LEU A 232 -0.21 -5.00 10.19
CA LEU A 232 1.20 -5.08 10.56
C LEU A 232 1.38 -5.52 12.00
N LEU A 233 0.65 -4.91 12.94
CA LEU A 233 0.76 -5.22 14.36
C LEU A 233 0.37 -6.67 14.65
N ASN A 234 -0.75 -7.12 14.09
CA ASN A 234 -1.20 -8.51 14.27
C ASN A 234 -0.22 -9.52 13.67
N ASP A 235 0.38 -9.19 12.53
CA ASP A 235 1.39 -10.05 11.90
C ASP A 235 2.70 -10.11 12.69
N LEU A 236 3.16 -9.00 13.23
CA LEU A 236 4.32 -8.98 14.12
C LEU A 236 4.08 -9.86 15.36
N GLU A 237 2.92 -9.72 16.02
CA GLU A 237 2.55 -10.51 17.18
C GLU A 237 2.45 -12.01 16.83
N ARG A 238 1.76 -12.36 15.74
CA ARG A 238 1.55 -13.73 15.28
C ARG A 238 2.86 -14.45 14.94
N GLN A 239 3.80 -13.73 14.33
CA GLN A 239 5.09 -14.30 13.91
C GLN A 239 6.19 -14.16 14.97
N GLY A 240 5.91 -13.52 16.13
CA GLY A 240 6.92 -13.27 17.16
C GLY A 240 8.03 -12.31 16.70
N LEU A 241 7.71 -11.42 15.77
CA LEU A 241 8.60 -10.43 15.21
C LEU A 241 8.51 -9.11 15.99
N LYS A 242 9.49 -8.24 15.82
CA LYS A 242 9.66 -7.09 16.70
C LYS A 242 9.30 -5.76 16.07
N ARG A 243 9.82 -5.46 14.89
CA ARG A 243 9.69 -4.14 14.27
C ARG A 243 8.97 -4.17 12.95
N GLY A 244 8.07 -3.22 12.78
CA GLY A 244 7.37 -3.06 11.53
C GLY A 244 7.32 -1.61 11.06
N LEU A 245 7.15 -1.45 9.76
CA LEU A 245 7.03 -0.15 9.12
C LEU A 245 5.78 -0.15 8.24
N VAL A 246 4.92 0.85 8.44
CA VAL A 246 3.82 1.18 7.52
C VAL A 246 4.18 2.44 6.77
N SER A 247 4.08 2.40 5.44
CA SER A 247 4.27 3.58 4.59
C SER A 247 3.15 3.71 3.58
N ILE A 248 2.66 4.94 3.39
CA ILE A 248 1.52 5.23 2.52
C ILE A 248 1.90 6.37 1.59
N ALA A 249 1.67 6.16 0.29
CA ALA A 249 1.63 7.24 -0.68
C ALA A 249 0.18 7.70 -0.88
N ALA A 250 -0.01 8.99 -1.05
CA ALA A 250 -1.30 9.58 -1.34
C ALA A 250 -1.21 10.54 -2.54
N GLU A 251 -2.35 10.86 -3.10
CA GLU A 251 -2.44 11.85 -4.19
C GLU A 251 -1.80 13.19 -3.80
N GLY A 252 -1.38 13.95 -4.81
CA GLY A 252 -0.67 15.21 -4.56
C GLY A 252 0.78 15.05 -4.08
N GLY A 253 1.37 13.87 -4.27
CA GLY A 253 2.76 13.58 -3.89
C GLY A 253 2.99 13.46 -2.40
N MET A 254 1.94 13.32 -1.62
CA MET A 254 2.05 13.15 -0.17
C MET A 254 2.51 11.76 0.21
N GLY A 255 3.30 11.65 1.26
CA GLY A 255 3.69 10.39 1.86
C GLY A 255 3.69 10.45 3.38
N SER A 256 3.28 9.36 4.01
CA SER A 256 3.31 9.21 5.47
C SER A 256 3.88 7.85 5.84
N CYS A 257 4.66 7.81 6.91
CA CYS A 257 5.25 6.57 7.40
C CYS A 257 5.25 6.53 8.92
N MET A 258 5.07 5.32 9.46
CA MET A 258 5.17 5.02 10.89
C MET A 258 6.01 3.76 11.08
N ILE A 259 6.93 3.81 12.05
CA ILE A 259 7.70 2.65 12.53
C ILE A 259 7.21 2.31 13.93
N ILE A 260 6.84 1.05 14.15
CA ILE A 260 6.41 0.53 15.45
C ILE A 260 7.34 -0.58 15.93
N GLU A 261 7.37 -0.79 17.24
CA GLU A 261 8.06 -1.91 17.88
C GLU A 261 7.11 -2.55 18.90
N VAL A 262 6.88 -3.86 18.78
CA VAL A 262 6.09 -4.68 19.73
C VAL A 262 6.77 -4.64 21.11
N VAL A 263 5.95 -4.55 22.18
CA VAL A 263 6.43 -4.42 23.58
C VAL A 263 6.13 -5.66 24.40
#